data_4b85118858ebf0593f6520e04660eafb
#
_entry.id   4b85118858ebf0593f6520e04660eafb
#
_cell.length_a   1.000
_cell.length_b   1.000
_cell.length_c   1.000
_cell.angle_alpha   90.00
_cell.angle_beta   90.00
_cell.angle_gamma   90.00
#
_symmetry.space_group_name_H-M   'P 1'
#
loop_
_entity.id
_entity.type
_entity.pdbx_description
1 polymer ?
#
loop_
_entity_poly.entity_id
_entity_poly.type
_entity_poly.pdbx_seq_one_letter_code
_entity_poly.pdbx_strand_id
1 'polypeptide(L)'
;IHTEDAYYYDDDDYPYCSECFEKLKNKAIKNYGYKPEPIFYGSGNLFMGVELEIDKGGESCEAAREFLDIANIQNKHIYCKRDGSIFNGFEIVSHPMTLDYHVNSMNWRDIFAKALKMGYCSYNAESCGLHIHVNRSAFGKDKEDREEAIGRVVFFVEKHWNELAKFSRRTKKSLDRWAAKYATISN
;
A
#
# COMPACT_ATOMS: atom_id res chain seq x y z
N ILE A 1 -24.91 -19.14 16.20
CA ILE A 1 -25.30 -17.82 15.66
C ILE A 1 -26.81 -17.79 15.77
N HIS A 2 -27.38 -16.87 16.57
CA HIS A 2 -28.81 -16.76 16.73
C HIS A 2 -29.43 -16.17 15.44
N THR A 3 -30.48 -16.80 14.96
CA THR A 3 -31.14 -16.51 13.66
C THR A 3 -31.95 -15.19 13.63
N GLU A 4 -31.88 -14.35 14.65
CA GLU A 4 -32.61 -13.08 14.75
C GLU A 4 -31.70 -11.85 14.71
N ASP A 5 -30.36 -12.01 14.67
CA ASP A 5 -29.44 -10.88 14.66
C ASP A 5 -29.21 -10.38 13.23
N ALA A 6 -29.22 -9.07 13.05
CA ALA A 6 -28.86 -8.44 11.79
C ALA A 6 -27.41 -8.79 11.47
N TYR A 7 -27.16 -9.31 10.26
CA TYR A 7 -25.80 -9.58 9.80
C TYR A 7 -25.20 -8.33 9.17
N TYR A 8 -23.94 -8.08 9.54
CA TYR A 8 -23.09 -7.08 8.93
C TYR A 8 -22.01 -7.82 8.14
N TYR A 9 -21.69 -7.34 6.97
CA TYR A 9 -20.67 -7.96 6.11
C TYR A 9 -19.41 -7.11 6.13
N ASP A 10 -18.25 -7.76 6.17
CA ASP A 10 -16.97 -7.08 5.98
C ASP A 10 -16.64 -6.92 4.48
N ASP A 11 -15.47 -6.34 4.19
CA ASP A 11 -15.03 -6.07 2.83
C ASP A 11 -14.73 -7.35 2.00
N ASP A 12 -14.71 -8.52 2.65
CA ASP A 12 -14.53 -9.84 2.04
C ASP A 12 -15.85 -10.65 2.01
N ASP A 13 -17.01 -10.00 2.22
CA ASP A 13 -18.35 -10.57 2.24
C ASP A 13 -18.60 -11.65 3.34
N TYR A 14 -17.83 -11.63 4.44
CA TYR A 14 -18.08 -12.50 5.58
C TYR A 14 -19.12 -11.91 6.54
N PRO A 15 -20.13 -12.71 6.98
CA PRO A 15 -21.17 -12.23 7.89
C PRO A 15 -20.69 -12.19 9.34
N TYR A 16 -21.00 -11.12 10.04
CA TYR A 16 -20.72 -10.90 11.46
C TYR A 16 -21.97 -10.45 12.23
N CYS A 17 -22.08 -10.80 13.51
CA CYS A 17 -23.01 -10.12 14.39
C CYS A 17 -22.51 -8.69 14.69
N SER A 18 -23.41 -7.81 15.20
CA SER A 18 -23.09 -6.41 15.46
C SER A 18 -21.85 -6.21 16.34
N GLU A 19 -21.72 -6.97 17.43
CA GLU A 19 -20.57 -6.89 18.34
C GLU A 19 -19.26 -7.32 17.66
N CYS A 20 -19.30 -8.40 16.89
CA CYS A 20 -18.12 -8.86 16.16
C CYS A 20 -17.72 -7.88 15.05
N PHE A 21 -18.70 -7.26 14.38
CA PHE A 21 -18.48 -6.26 13.35
C PHE A 21 -17.85 -4.98 13.90
N GLU A 22 -18.31 -4.49 15.07
CA GLU A 22 -17.68 -3.35 15.74
C GLU A 22 -16.25 -3.65 16.20
N LYS A 23 -16.00 -4.87 16.69
CA LYS A 23 -14.63 -5.32 17.00
C LYS A 23 -13.75 -5.34 15.75
N LEU A 24 -14.29 -5.74 14.61
CA LEU A 24 -13.59 -5.75 13.32
C LEU A 24 -13.28 -4.34 12.84
N LYS A 25 -14.25 -3.41 12.90
CA LYS A 25 -14.04 -1.99 12.55
C LYS A 25 -12.92 -1.34 13.35
N ASN A 26 -12.76 -1.76 14.60
CA ASN A 26 -11.74 -1.22 15.52
C ASN A 26 -10.39 -1.94 15.43
N LYS A 27 -10.24 -2.96 14.57
CA LYS A 27 -8.94 -3.59 14.35
C LYS A 27 -7.95 -2.62 13.70
N ALA A 28 -6.75 -2.57 14.22
CA ALA A 28 -5.67 -1.77 13.64
C ALA A 28 -5.24 -2.30 12.27
N ILE A 29 -5.25 -3.64 12.09
CA ILE A 29 -5.01 -4.29 10.79
C ILE A 29 -6.36 -4.72 10.23
N LYS A 30 -6.73 -4.15 9.09
CA LYS A 30 -7.97 -4.44 8.37
C LYS A 30 -7.84 -5.74 7.57
N ASN A 31 -8.96 -6.27 7.10
CA ASN A 31 -8.97 -7.42 6.21
C ASN A 31 -8.39 -7.08 4.82
N TYR A 32 -8.07 -8.10 4.03
CA TYR A 32 -7.48 -7.95 2.69
C TYR A 32 -8.30 -7.06 1.76
N GLY A 33 -9.63 -7.23 1.71
CA GLY A 33 -10.53 -6.47 0.86
C GLY A 33 -10.79 -5.02 1.28
N TYR A 34 -10.29 -4.58 2.45
CA TYR A 34 -10.57 -3.24 2.96
C TYR A 34 -10.07 -2.14 2.01
N LYS A 35 -11.00 -1.28 1.57
CA LYS A 35 -10.77 -0.13 0.71
C LYS A 35 -11.61 1.05 1.21
N PRO A 36 -11.05 1.92 2.06
CA PRO A 36 -11.78 3.09 2.54
C PRO A 36 -11.96 4.11 1.42
N GLU A 37 -12.96 4.97 1.54
CA GLU A 37 -13.09 6.13 0.68
C GLU A 37 -11.79 6.96 0.70
N PRO A 38 -11.24 7.33 -0.46
CA PRO A 38 -9.96 8.03 -0.53
C PRO A 38 -10.08 9.45 -0.01
N ILE A 39 -9.14 9.85 0.85
CA ILE A 39 -8.95 11.22 1.31
C ILE A 39 -7.73 11.78 0.58
N PHE A 40 -7.90 12.89 -0.14
CA PHE A 40 -6.82 13.50 -0.92
C PHE A 40 -6.13 14.58 -0.11
N TYR A 41 -4.80 14.51 -0.01
CA TYR A 41 -3.98 15.46 0.74
C TYR A 41 -3.01 16.21 -0.17
N GLY A 42 -2.89 17.52 0.08
CA GLY A 42 -2.09 18.44 -0.74
C GLY A 42 -2.89 19.07 -1.87
N SER A 43 -2.26 19.96 -2.61
CA SER A 43 -2.87 20.73 -3.70
C SER A 43 -2.22 20.37 -5.03
N GLY A 44 -3.01 20.04 -6.05
CA GLY A 44 -2.54 19.69 -7.39
C GLY A 44 -3.41 18.67 -8.09
N ASN A 45 -2.90 18.13 -9.19
CA ASN A 45 -3.61 17.15 -10.01
C ASN A 45 -2.96 15.77 -9.96
N LEU A 46 -1.72 15.68 -9.49
CA LEU A 46 -0.98 14.43 -9.38
C LEU A 46 -0.96 13.97 -7.93
N PHE A 47 -1.65 12.85 -7.68
CA PHE A 47 -1.70 12.21 -6.38
C PHE A 47 -1.11 10.82 -6.45
N MET A 48 -0.40 10.45 -5.40
CA MET A 48 0.22 9.12 -5.24
C MET A 48 -0.29 8.46 -3.96
N GLY A 49 -0.68 7.20 -4.08
CA GLY A 49 -0.91 6.31 -2.94
C GLY A 49 0.29 5.38 -2.79
N VAL A 50 0.71 5.14 -1.57
CA VAL A 50 1.83 4.24 -1.25
C VAL A 50 1.30 3.03 -0.51
N GLU A 51 1.66 1.84 -0.98
CA GLU A 51 1.51 0.57 -0.24
C GLU A 51 2.90 0.07 0.10
N LEU A 52 3.22 0.06 1.39
CA LEU A 52 4.47 -0.45 1.93
C LEU A 52 4.21 -1.78 2.61
N GLU A 53 4.67 -2.84 2.01
CA GLU A 53 4.64 -4.18 2.59
C GLU A 53 5.80 -4.36 3.56
N ILE A 54 5.50 -4.87 4.76
CA ILE A 54 6.47 -5.18 5.81
C ILE A 54 6.25 -6.60 6.33
N ASP A 55 7.34 -7.32 6.62
CA ASP A 55 7.31 -8.72 7.04
C ASP A 55 8.34 -8.99 8.16
N LYS A 56 8.37 -10.19 8.69
CA LYS A 56 9.25 -10.71 9.75
C LYS A 56 8.99 -10.18 11.17
N GLY A 57 8.20 -9.13 11.35
CA GLY A 57 7.85 -8.56 12.64
C GLY A 57 6.53 -9.06 13.24
N GLY A 58 5.82 -9.91 12.51
CA GLY A 58 4.50 -10.44 12.91
C GLY A 58 3.31 -9.60 12.39
N GLU A 59 2.15 -10.23 12.27
CA GLU A 59 0.87 -9.54 12.08
C GLU A 59 0.42 -8.95 13.44
N SER A 60 1.09 -7.92 13.91
CA SER A 60 0.88 -7.32 15.23
C SER A 60 -0.04 -6.10 15.16
N CYS A 61 -1.24 -6.21 15.75
CA CYS A 61 -2.14 -5.05 15.90
C CYS A 61 -1.55 -3.95 16.80
N GLU A 62 -0.63 -4.27 17.73
CA GLU A 62 0.07 -3.29 18.53
C GLU A 62 1.04 -2.47 17.67
N ALA A 63 1.84 -3.15 16.86
CA ALA A 63 2.74 -2.47 15.92
C ALA A 63 1.96 -1.60 14.92
N ALA A 64 0.85 -2.10 14.38
CA ALA A 64 0.00 -1.32 13.49
C ALA A 64 -0.56 -0.06 14.17
N ARG A 65 -0.99 -0.13 15.44
CA ARG A 65 -1.42 1.05 16.20
C ARG A 65 -0.31 2.07 16.33
N GLU A 66 0.90 1.66 16.64
CA GLU A 66 2.03 2.58 16.74
C GLU A 66 2.33 3.29 15.41
N PHE A 67 2.21 2.61 14.25
CA PHE A 67 2.34 3.28 12.95
C PHE A 67 1.20 4.27 12.69
N LEU A 68 -0.04 3.88 13.04
CA LEU A 68 -1.21 4.76 12.94
C LEU A 68 -1.05 5.99 13.84
N ASP A 69 -0.57 5.83 15.06
CA ASP A 69 -0.35 6.94 16.01
C ASP A 69 0.73 7.92 15.50
N ILE A 70 1.79 7.42 14.86
CA ILE A 70 2.82 8.27 14.24
C ILE A 70 2.27 9.06 13.06
N ALA A 71 1.47 8.42 12.19
CA ALA A 71 1.03 9.01 10.94
C ALA A 71 -0.28 9.81 11.05
N ASN A 72 -1.19 9.39 11.93
CA ASN A 72 -2.57 9.86 11.95
C ASN A 72 -2.88 10.85 13.09
N ILE A 73 -1.90 11.61 13.56
CA ILE A 73 -2.02 12.52 14.72
C ILE A 73 -3.22 13.50 14.57
N GLN A 74 -3.40 14.06 13.38
CA GLN A 74 -4.47 15.04 13.10
C GLN A 74 -5.39 14.61 11.97
N ASN A 75 -4.96 13.71 11.12
CA ASN A 75 -5.63 13.28 9.91
C ASN A 75 -5.49 11.77 9.72
N LYS A 76 -6.35 11.18 8.91
CA LYS A 76 -6.28 9.75 8.55
C LYS A 76 -5.35 9.56 7.35
N HIS A 77 -4.06 9.67 7.53
CA HIS A 77 -3.09 9.59 6.44
C HIS A 77 -2.88 8.18 5.92
N ILE A 78 -2.89 7.19 6.82
CA ILE A 78 -2.63 5.79 6.51
C ILE A 78 -3.66 4.87 7.18
N TYR A 79 -3.72 3.65 6.67
CA TYR A 79 -4.33 2.50 7.32
C TYR A 79 -3.43 1.27 7.12
N CYS A 80 -3.64 0.25 7.95
CA CYS A 80 -2.95 -1.03 7.84
C CYS A 80 -3.95 -2.12 7.46
N LYS A 81 -3.55 -3.04 6.57
CA LYS A 81 -4.37 -4.19 6.19
C LYS A 81 -3.53 -5.43 5.91
N ARG A 82 -4.17 -6.57 5.83
CA ARG A 82 -3.57 -7.82 5.41
C ARG A 82 -3.26 -7.82 3.92
N ASP A 83 -2.20 -8.52 3.55
CA ASP A 83 -1.91 -8.91 2.19
C ASP A 83 -1.64 -10.41 2.11
N GLY A 84 -2.14 -11.06 1.05
CA GLY A 84 -2.04 -12.52 0.88
C GLY A 84 -0.65 -13.03 0.52
N SER A 85 0.27 -12.17 0.12
CA SER A 85 1.66 -12.50 -0.21
C SER A 85 2.61 -12.40 0.98
N ILE A 86 2.19 -11.73 2.07
CA ILE A 86 2.99 -11.49 3.26
C ILE A 86 2.75 -12.60 4.28
N PHE A 87 3.81 -13.26 4.75
CA PHE A 87 3.68 -14.41 5.64
C PHE A 87 3.61 -14.05 7.12
N ASN A 88 4.35 -13.03 7.55
CA ASN A 88 4.49 -12.67 8.96
C ASN A 88 4.59 -11.15 9.13
N GLY A 89 3.61 -10.45 8.57
CA GLY A 89 3.56 -9.00 8.54
C GLY A 89 2.22 -8.48 8.01
N PHE A 90 2.23 -7.29 7.46
CA PHE A 90 1.06 -6.62 6.88
C PHE A 90 1.51 -5.47 5.98
N GLU A 91 0.57 -4.81 5.31
CA GLU A 91 0.86 -3.63 4.52
C GLU A 91 0.37 -2.34 5.19
N ILE A 92 1.15 -1.28 5.02
CA ILE A 92 0.86 0.10 5.41
C ILE A 92 0.47 0.84 4.15
N VAL A 93 -0.78 1.30 4.07
CA VAL A 93 -1.33 1.95 2.89
C VAL A 93 -1.63 3.41 3.18
N SER A 94 -1.15 4.32 2.33
CA SER A 94 -1.48 5.73 2.44
C SER A 94 -2.75 6.08 1.65
N HIS A 95 -3.48 7.07 2.11
CA HIS A 95 -4.40 7.79 1.26
C HIS A 95 -3.65 8.56 0.15
N PRO A 96 -4.31 8.94 -0.96
CA PRO A 96 -3.67 9.68 -2.05
C PRO A 96 -3.14 11.04 -1.61
N MET A 97 -1.87 11.31 -1.85
CA MET A 97 -1.20 12.55 -1.47
C MET A 97 -0.34 13.10 -2.62
N THR A 98 -0.17 14.41 -2.69
CA THR A 98 0.81 14.98 -3.60
C THR A 98 2.23 14.63 -3.17
N LEU A 99 3.21 14.69 -4.09
CA LEU A 99 4.62 14.46 -3.74
C LEU A 99 5.10 15.40 -2.63
N ASP A 100 4.73 16.67 -2.71
CA ASP A 100 5.07 17.67 -1.70
C ASP A 100 4.53 17.27 -0.32
N TYR A 101 3.29 16.78 -0.26
CA TYR A 101 2.69 16.32 1.00
C TYR A 101 3.40 15.08 1.56
N HIS A 102 3.75 14.11 0.70
CA HIS A 102 4.53 12.94 1.11
C HIS A 102 5.90 13.31 1.68
N VAL A 103 6.56 14.33 1.09
CA VAL A 103 7.91 14.71 1.48
C VAL A 103 7.92 15.61 2.72
N ASN A 104 6.99 16.57 2.82
CA ASN A 104 7.06 17.64 3.80
C ASN A 104 6.06 17.49 4.96
N SER A 105 5.00 16.67 4.82
CA SER A 105 3.93 16.54 5.82
C SER A 105 3.78 15.14 6.40
N MET A 106 4.23 14.11 5.67
CA MET A 106 4.17 12.73 6.15
C MET A 106 5.40 12.34 6.98
N ASN A 107 5.16 11.68 8.11
CA ASN A 107 6.20 11.19 9.02
C ASN A 107 6.78 9.83 8.57
N TRP A 108 7.03 9.65 7.28
CA TRP A 108 7.59 8.38 6.75
C TRP A 108 8.86 7.95 7.45
N ARG A 109 9.74 8.92 7.76
CA ARG A 109 11.00 8.64 8.44
C ARG A 109 10.79 7.94 9.79
N ASP A 110 9.82 8.41 10.57
CA ASP A 110 9.55 7.88 11.90
C ASP A 110 8.84 6.53 11.81
N ILE A 111 7.95 6.35 10.81
CA ILE A 111 7.32 5.06 10.50
C ILE A 111 8.41 4.03 10.16
N PHE A 112 9.35 4.35 9.26
CA PHE A 112 10.43 3.43 8.88
C PHE A 112 11.37 3.13 10.04
N ALA A 113 11.75 4.13 10.82
CA ALA A 113 12.60 3.94 12.00
C ALA A 113 11.93 3.03 13.03
N LYS A 114 10.62 3.20 13.25
CA LYS A 114 9.83 2.36 14.14
C LYS A 114 9.72 0.93 13.62
N ALA A 115 9.42 0.75 12.34
CA ALA A 115 9.32 -0.57 11.71
C ALA A 115 10.64 -1.36 11.87
N LEU A 116 11.78 -0.72 11.57
CA LEU A 116 13.10 -1.33 11.74
C LEU A 116 13.38 -1.69 13.20
N LYS A 117 13.05 -0.81 14.15
CA LYS A 117 13.22 -1.06 15.59
C LYS A 117 12.39 -2.24 16.08
N MET A 118 11.23 -2.47 15.47
CA MET A 118 10.34 -3.60 15.79
C MET A 118 10.70 -4.89 15.02
N GLY A 119 11.77 -4.88 14.23
CA GLY A 119 12.26 -6.06 13.51
C GLY A 119 11.60 -6.31 12.16
N TYR A 120 10.77 -5.38 11.67
CA TYR A 120 10.20 -5.51 10.33
C TYR A 120 11.25 -5.27 9.24
N CYS A 121 11.06 -5.98 8.15
CA CYS A 121 11.83 -5.87 6.91
C CYS A 121 10.86 -5.64 5.74
N SER A 122 11.35 -5.09 4.64
CA SER A 122 10.61 -4.94 3.39
C SER A 122 11.41 -5.51 2.22
N TYR A 123 12.24 -4.73 1.53
CA TYR A 123 12.97 -5.15 0.32
C TYR A 123 13.79 -6.45 0.46
N ASN A 124 14.21 -6.82 1.66
CA ASN A 124 15.00 -8.02 1.98
C ASN A 124 14.17 -9.14 2.61
N ALA A 125 12.84 -9.03 2.62
CA ALA A 125 11.94 -10.06 3.12
C ALA A 125 11.57 -11.11 2.05
N GLU A 126 11.92 -10.89 0.77
CA GLU A 126 11.54 -11.69 -0.41
C GLU A 126 10.05 -11.68 -0.76
N SER A 127 9.17 -11.47 0.23
CA SER A 127 7.71 -11.39 0.10
C SER A 127 7.19 -9.97 -0.12
N CYS A 128 7.98 -8.95 0.20
CA CYS A 128 7.53 -7.57 0.29
C CYS A 128 7.96 -6.68 -0.88
N GLY A 129 7.17 -5.66 -1.14
CA GLY A 129 7.43 -4.60 -2.10
C GLY A 129 7.04 -3.21 -1.60
N LEU A 130 7.34 -2.23 -2.42
CA LEU A 130 6.81 -0.88 -2.35
C LEU A 130 6.02 -0.64 -3.62
N HIS A 131 4.72 -0.38 -3.48
CA HIS A 131 3.85 -0.02 -4.60
C HIS A 131 3.52 1.45 -4.53
N ILE A 132 3.60 2.11 -5.67
CA ILE A 132 3.23 3.53 -5.81
C ILE A 132 2.13 3.61 -6.87
N HIS A 133 0.93 3.95 -6.43
CA HIS A 133 -0.22 4.17 -7.29
C HIS A 133 -0.29 5.63 -7.67
N VAL A 134 -0.61 5.91 -8.90
CA VAL A 134 -0.77 7.27 -9.42
C VAL A 134 -2.16 7.42 -10.01
N ASN A 135 -2.84 8.53 -9.74
CA ASN A 135 -4.16 8.77 -10.29
C ASN A 135 -4.10 8.94 -11.82
N ARG A 136 -4.85 8.10 -12.52
CA ARG A 136 -4.84 8.06 -14.01
C ARG A 136 -5.21 9.40 -14.65
N SER A 137 -6.06 10.20 -14.00
CA SER A 137 -6.48 11.51 -14.49
C SER A 137 -5.34 12.55 -14.58
N ALA A 138 -4.21 12.32 -13.90
CA ALA A 138 -3.04 13.18 -13.98
C ALA A 138 -2.28 13.04 -15.31
N PHE A 139 -2.50 11.94 -16.05
CA PHE A 139 -1.78 11.65 -17.28
C PHE A 139 -2.38 12.29 -18.53
N GLY A 140 -3.57 12.88 -18.47
CA GLY A 140 -4.18 13.56 -19.61
C GLY A 140 -5.69 13.76 -19.44
N LYS A 141 -6.25 14.60 -20.31
CA LYS A 141 -7.67 14.95 -20.27
C LYS A 141 -8.55 13.87 -20.91
N ASP A 142 -8.13 13.31 -22.02
CA ASP A 142 -8.83 12.25 -22.72
C ASP A 142 -8.12 10.90 -22.63
N LYS A 143 -8.62 9.91 -23.34
CA LYS A 143 -8.09 8.55 -23.31
C LYS A 143 -6.75 8.46 -24.04
N GLU A 144 -6.63 9.11 -25.17
CA GLU A 144 -5.44 9.11 -26.03
C GLU A 144 -4.25 9.72 -25.30
N ASP A 145 -4.42 10.91 -24.73
CA ASP A 145 -3.39 11.58 -23.93
C ASP A 145 -2.89 10.69 -22.77
N ARG A 146 -3.82 10.02 -22.07
CA ARG A 146 -3.48 9.14 -20.95
C ARG A 146 -2.70 7.92 -21.38
N GLU A 147 -3.11 7.28 -22.46
CA GLU A 147 -2.42 6.09 -22.98
C GLU A 147 -1.03 6.44 -23.51
N GLU A 148 -0.87 7.57 -24.18
CA GLU A 148 0.43 8.07 -24.61
C GLU A 148 1.35 8.36 -23.40
N ALA A 149 0.85 9.04 -22.38
CA ALA A 149 1.63 9.34 -21.18
C ALA A 149 2.03 8.07 -20.41
N ILE A 150 1.12 7.10 -20.29
CA ILE A 150 1.41 5.79 -19.66
C ILE A 150 2.46 5.04 -20.49
N GLY A 151 2.34 5.05 -21.83
CA GLY A 151 3.32 4.45 -22.72
C GLY A 151 4.73 5.05 -22.54
N ARG A 152 4.82 6.37 -22.36
CA ARG A 152 6.10 7.05 -22.05
C ARG A 152 6.69 6.59 -20.71
N VAL A 153 5.85 6.39 -19.67
CA VAL A 153 6.30 5.87 -18.37
C VAL A 153 6.82 4.45 -18.51
N VAL A 154 6.09 3.58 -19.20
CA VAL A 154 6.53 2.20 -19.48
C VAL A 154 7.85 2.20 -20.24
N PHE A 155 7.97 2.99 -21.29
CA PHE A 155 9.21 3.12 -22.06
C PHE A 155 10.37 3.63 -21.20
N PHE A 156 10.14 4.60 -20.33
CA PHE A 156 11.15 5.08 -19.39
C PHE A 156 11.64 3.97 -18.47
N VAL A 157 10.71 3.21 -17.87
CA VAL A 157 11.03 2.07 -16.98
C VAL A 157 11.83 1.01 -17.72
N GLU A 158 11.41 0.63 -18.93
CA GLU A 158 12.13 -0.37 -19.76
C GLU A 158 13.54 0.10 -20.15
N LYS A 159 13.69 1.36 -20.53
CA LYS A 159 14.97 1.96 -20.91
C LYS A 159 15.95 2.04 -19.74
N HIS A 160 15.44 2.33 -18.53
CA HIS A 160 16.24 2.49 -17.32
C HIS A 160 16.11 1.30 -16.36
N TRP A 161 15.79 0.13 -16.90
CA TRP A 161 15.55 -1.07 -16.10
C TRP A 161 16.70 -1.42 -15.15
N ASN A 162 17.95 -1.35 -15.61
CA ASN A 162 19.09 -1.71 -14.79
C ASN A 162 19.29 -0.79 -13.58
N GLU A 163 19.03 0.51 -13.76
CA GLU A 163 19.11 1.52 -12.71
C GLU A 163 17.97 1.32 -11.70
N LEU A 164 16.75 1.11 -12.19
CA LEU A 164 15.59 0.87 -11.36
C LEU A 164 15.71 -0.47 -10.60
N ALA A 165 16.22 -1.51 -11.22
CA ALA A 165 16.48 -2.79 -10.56
C ALA A 165 17.50 -2.63 -9.41
N LYS A 166 18.59 -1.87 -9.61
CA LYS A 166 19.55 -1.55 -8.56
C LYS A 166 18.91 -0.71 -7.45
N PHE A 167 18.12 0.29 -7.81
CA PHE A 167 17.41 1.13 -6.85
C PHE A 167 16.45 0.31 -5.99
N SER A 168 15.71 -0.63 -6.57
CA SER A 168 14.74 -1.48 -5.87
C SER A 168 15.38 -2.42 -4.85
N ARG A 169 16.68 -2.69 -4.95
CA ARG A 169 17.43 -3.68 -4.14
C ARG A 169 16.86 -5.10 -4.17
N ARG A 170 15.97 -5.40 -5.10
CA ARG A 170 15.39 -6.74 -5.24
C ARG A 170 16.36 -7.71 -5.88
N THR A 171 16.27 -8.98 -5.50
CA THR A 171 16.98 -10.04 -6.18
C THR A 171 16.42 -10.25 -7.59
N LYS A 172 17.25 -10.80 -8.49
CA LYS A 172 16.76 -11.17 -9.85
C LYS A 172 15.54 -12.09 -9.77
N LYS A 173 15.54 -13.08 -8.88
CA LYS A 173 14.41 -14.00 -8.67
C LYS A 173 13.13 -13.27 -8.28
N SER A 174 13.22 -12.28 -7.39
CA SER A 174 12.07 -11.48 -6.99
C SER A 174 11.57 -10.57 -8.10
N LEU A 175 12.47 -9.99 -8.90
CA LEU A 175 12.11 -9.19 -10.08
C LEU A 175 11.41 -10.04 -11.13
N ASP A 176 11.97 -11.20 -11.49
CA ASP A 176 11.40 -12.12 -12.49
C ASP A 176 9.99 -12.61 -12.09
N ARG A 177 9.73 -12.74 -10.78
CA ARG A 177 8.45 -13.22 -10.25
C ARG A 177 7.38 -12.14 -10.13
N TRP A 178 7.75 -10.95 -9.63
CA TRP A 178 6.80 -9.94 -9.17
C TRP A 178 6.83 -8.63 -9.96
N ALA A 179 7.89 -8.38 -10.72
CA ALA A 179 8.11 -7.15 -11.45
C ALA A 179 8.96 -7.40 -12.70
N ALA A 180 8.57 -8.40 -13.48
CA ALA A 180 9.29 -8.76 -14.69
C ALA A 180 9.29 -7.62 -15.72
N LYS A 181 10.37 -7.53 -16.49
CA LYS A 181 10.49 -6.59 -17.61
C LYS A 181 9.39 -6.84 -18.63
N TYR A 182 8.69 -5.79 -19.09
CA TYR A 182 7.57 -5.93 -20.02
C TYR A 182 7.96 -6.66 -21.30
N ALA A 183 9.12 -6.34 -21.87
CA ALA A 183 9.63 -6.98 -23.08
C ALA A 183 9.89 -8.51 -22.94
N THR A 184 9.96 -9.05 -21.71
CA THR A 184 10.11 -10.49 -21.48
C THR A 184 8.81 -11.26 -21.38
N ILE A 185 7.68 -10.56 -21.27
CA ILE A 185 6.32 -11.14 -21.16
C ILE A 185 5.71 -11.40 -22.54
N SER A 186 6.25 -10.79 -23.58
CA SER A 186 5.71 -10.80 -24.96
C SER A 186 6.25 -11.89 -25.86
N ASN A 187 6.91 -12.93 -25.31
CA ASN A 187 7.41 -14.10 -26.06
C ASN A 187 6.71 -15.39 -25.66
#